data_40c1a487ac23ce6a949c9a4441c66b4f
#
_entry.id   40c1a487ac23ce6a949c9a4441c66b4f
#
_cell.length_a   1.000
_cell.length_b   1.000
_cell.length_c   1.000
_cell.angle_alpha   90.00
_cell.angle_beta   90.00
_cell.angle_gamma   90.00
#
_symmetry.space_group_name_H-M   'P 1'
#
loop_
_entity.id
_entity.type
_entity.pdbx_description
1 polymer ?
#
loop_
_entity_poly.entity_id
_entity_poly.type
_entity_poly.pdbx_seq_one_letter_code
_entity_poly.pdbx_strand_id
1 'polypeptide(L)'
;EQARPGDRVLVSSDMLCYGGLVASRNAGTPEELALSRLSVLAELHERGYHLEVLSTVPRLYLRTSEGQAPFETALATWAAKADRSSAPPEAVPPRWVEEYLGVRRRNLRVLLKLVELAEQGVIDRLVVGQDDSSSQGLHFAEQQEVRALVQAAGVESKVWLGSGADELTMDMV
;
A
#
# COMPACT_ATOMS: atom_id res chain seq x y z
N GLU A 1 -6.93 -9.73 -28.41
CA GLU A 1 -8.02 -10.51 -27.83
C GLU A 1 -8.71 -9.62 -26.78
N GLN A 2 -10.04 -9.52 -26.79
CA GLN A 2 -10.76 -8.71 -25.82
C GLN A 2 -11.09 -9.58 -24.59
N ALA A 3 -10.87 -9.06 -23.37
CA ALA A 3 -11.23 -9.72 -22.13
C ALA A 3 -12.75 -9.97 -22.05
N ARG A 4 -13.15 -11.12 -21.50
CA ARG A 4 -14.53 -11.58 -21.40
C ARG A 4 -14.94 -11.77 -19.94
N PRO A 5 -16.23 -11.68 -19.60
CA PRO A 5 -16.70 -12.07 -18.28
C PRO A 5 -16.21 -13.48 -17.91
N GLY A 6 -15.71 -13.66 -16.69
CA GLY A 6 -15.06 -14.87 -16.21
C GLY A 6 -13.54 -14.91 -16.38
N ASP A 7 -12.95 -13.99 -17.13
CA ASP A 7 -11.49 -13.89 -17.25
C ASP A 7 -10.89 -13.34 -15.93
N ARG A 8 -9.65 -13.77 -15.63
CA ARG A 8 -8.87 -13.25 -14.51
C ARG A 8 -8.17 -11.96 -14.92
N VAL A 9 -8.26 -10.94 -14.07
CA VAL A 9 -7.62 -9.62 -14.27
C VAL A 9 -6.67 -9.37 -13.11
N LEU A 10 -5.39 -9.24 -13.43
CA LEU A 10 -4.35 -8.86 -12.48
C LEU A 10 -4.21 -7.34 -12.46
N VAL A 11 -4.37 -6.74 -11.29
CA VAL A 11 -4.31 -5.29 -11.10
C VAL A 11 -3.22 -4.94 -10.09
N SER A 12 -2.30 -4.07 -10.47
CA SER A 12 -1.42 -3.40 -9.50
C SER A 12 -2.12 -2.17 -8.94
N SER A 13 -2.39 -2.16 -7.63
CA SER A 13 -3.00 -0.99 -6.97
C SER A 13 -2.07 0.23 -7.01
N ASP A 14 -0.75 0.03 -6.96
CA ASP A 14 0.22 1.12 -7.07
C ASP A 14 0.17 1.79 -8.44
N MET A 15 -0.01 1.00 -9.52
CA MET A 15 -0.25 1.55 -10.86
C MET A 15 -1.59 2.27 -10.95
N LEU A 16 -2.66 1.65 -10.45
CA LEU A 16 -4.01 2.19 -10.51
C LEU A 16 -4.13 3.49 -9.71
N CYS A 17 -3.68 3.49 -8.46
CA CYS A 17 -3.88 4.62 -7.54
C CYS A 17 -2.89 5.76 -7.79
N TYR A 18 -1.64 5.46 -8.14
CA TYR A 18 -0.55 6.44 -8.16
C TYR A 18 0.15 6.60 -9.51
N GLY A 19 -0.02 5.64 -10.43
CA GLY A 19 0.75 5.57 -11.67
C GLY A 19 2.03 4.76 -11.56
N GLY A 20 2.25 4.05 -10.45
CA GLY A 20 3.34 3.11 -10.23
C GLY A 20 3.91 3.10 -8.82
N LEU A 21 4.73 2.09 -8.52
CA LEU A 21 5.35 1.89 -7.22
C LEU A 21 6.23 3.08 -6.79
N VAL A 22 6.99 3.68 -7.70
CA VAL A 22 7.80 4.87 -7.40
C VAL A 22 6.91 6.07 -7.10
N ALA A 23 5.83 6.26 -7.85
CA ALA A 23 4.88 7.34 -7.65
C ALA A 23 4.11 7.21 -6.33
N SER A 24 3.87 5.98 -5.84
CA SER A 24 3.24 5.74 -4.54
C SER A 24 4.06 6.29 -3.36
N ARG A 25 5.36 6.49 -3.55
CA ARG A 25 6.32 6.95 -2.54
C ARG A 25 6.44 8.47 -2.44
N ASN A 26 5.78 9.23 -3.31
CA ASN A 26 5.80 10.69 -3.31
C ASN A 26 4.44 11.31 -2.96
N ALA A 27 4.40 12.62 -2.70
CA ALA A 27 3.19 13.35 -2.32
C ALA A 27 2.32 13.78 -3.51
N GLY A 28 2.65 13.40 -4.75
CA GLY A 28 2.00 13.91 -5.96
C GLY A 28 0.54 13.51 -6.15
N THR A 29 0.08 12.41 -5.51
CA THR A 29 -1.32 11.98 -5.60
C THR A 29 -2.02 12.21 -4.26
N PRO A 30 -3.08 13.04 -4.19
CA PRO A 30 -3.90 13.20 -2.99
C PRO A 30 -4.60 11.89 -2.59
N GLU A 31 -4.87 11.74 -1.29
CA GLU A 31 -5.53 10.54 -0.73
C GLU A 31 -6.89 10.28 -1.37
N GLU A 32 -7.73 11.32 -1.48
CA GLU A 32 -9.06 11.21 -2.07
C GLU A 32 -9.01 10.71 -3.52
N LEU A 33 -8.05 11.20 -4.31
CA LEU A 33 -7.87 10.75 -5.69
C LEU A 33 -7.38 9.29 -5.74
N ALA A 34 -6.46 8.89 -4.86
CA ALA A 34 -5.99 7.51 -4.80
C ALA A 34 -7.13 6.54 -4.46
N LEU A 35 -7.95 6.89 -3.47
CA LEU A 35 -9.10 6.09 -3.05
C LEU A 35 -10.20 6.06 -4.12
N SER A 36 -10.49 7.18 -4.79
CA SER A 36 -11.52 7.23 -5.83
C SER A 36 -11.21 6.32 -7.03
N ARG A 37 -9.93 6.16 -7.36
CA ARG A 37 -9.49 5.26 -8.45
C ARG A 37 -9.79 3.79 -8.19
N LEU A 38 -9.98 3.39 -6.93
CA LEU A 38 -10.37 2.01 -6.58
C LEU A 38 -11.78 1.64 -7.05
N SER A 39 -12.63 2.62 -7.43
CA SER A 39 -13.96 2.33 -8.02
C SER A 39 -13.86 1.47 -9.29
N VAL A 40 -12.76 1.56 -10.02
CA VAL A 40 -12.50 0.72 -11.21
C VAL A 40 -12.55 -0.78 -10.87
N LEU A 41 -12.14 -1.18 -9.65
CA LEU A 41 -12.22 -2.59 -9.23
C LEU A 41 -13.68 -3.05 -9.10
N ALA A 42 -14.55 -2.22 -8.53
CA ALA A 42 -15.98 -2.53 -8.47
C ALA A 42 -16.61 -2.61 -9.87
N GLU A 43 -16.27 -1.69 -10.77
CA GLU A 43 -16.74 -1.73 -12.17
C GLU A 43 -16.29 -2.98 -12.91
N LEU A 44 -15.06 -3.44 -12.70
CA LEU A 44 -14.56 -4.69 -13.30
C LEU A 44 -15.26 -5.91 -12.72
N HIS A 45 -15.49 -5.94 -11.40
CA HIS A 45 -16.22 -7.00 -10.73
C HIS A 45 -17.67 -7.08 -11.24
N GLU A 46 -18.38 -5.97 -11.39
CA GLU A 46 -19.73 -5.90 -11.94
C GLU A 46 -19.82 -6.41 -13.39
N ARG A 47 -18.73 -6.30 -14.16
CA ARG A 47 -18.60 -6.89 -15.50
C ARG A 47 -18.32 -8.38 -15.51
N GLY A 48 -18.17 -8.99 -14.31
CA GLY A 48 -17.97 -10.43 -14.14
C GLY A 48 -16.53 -10.89 -14.26
N TYR A 49 -15.53 -10.00 -14.08
CA TYR A 49 -14.12 -10.39 -14.02
C TYR A 49 -13.73 -10.92 -12.64
N HIS A 50 -12.80 -11.87 -12.59
CA HIS A 50 -12.13 -12.31 -11.38
C HIS A 50 -10.91 -11.44 -11.10
N LEU A 51 -10.87 -10.76 -9.95
CA LEU A 51 -9.86 -9.77 -9.65
C LEU A 51 -8.80 -10.30 -8.70
N GLU A 52 -7.55 -10.28 -9.17
CA GLU A 52 -6.36 -10.47 -8.35
C GLU A 52 -5.60 -9.15 -8.24
N VAL A 53 -5.44 -8.64 -7.02
CA VAL A 53 -4.85 -7.31 -6.79
C VAL A 53 -3.51 -7.45 -6.08
N LEU A 54 -2.49 -6.78 -6.63
CA LEU A 54 -1.18 -6.60 -6.02
C LEU A 54 -1.10 -5.22 -5.38
N SER A 55 -0.59 -5.15 -4.16
CA SER A 55 -0.36 -3.90 -3.44
C SER A 55 0.92 -3.99 -2.61
N THR A 56 1.47 -2.86 -2.18
CA THR A 56 2.74 -2.83 -1.46
C THR A 56 2.66 -1.96 -0.21
N VAL A 57 3.15 -2.48 0.93
CA VAL A 57 3.51 -1.64 2.07
C VAL A 57 4.77 -0.87 1.70
N PRO A 58 4.76 0.47 1.67
CA PRO A 58 5.89 1.24 1.20
C PRO A 58 7.11 1.07 2.12
N ARG A 59 8.28 1.00 1.51
CA ARG A 59 9.56 0.98 2.24
C ARG A 59 9.76 2.25 3.07
N LEU A 60 10.75 2.23 3.93
CA LEU A 60 11.06 3.36 4.82
C LEU A 60 11.70 4.54 4.08
N TYR A 61 12.47 4.28 3.02
CA TYR A 61 13.03 5.33 2.18
C TYR A 61 11.96 5.84 1.20
N LEU A 62 11.35 6.98 1.55
CA LEU A 62 10.41 7.70 0.70
C LEU A 62 11.05 9.01 0.25
N ARG A 63 10.97 9.30 -1.05
CA ARG A 63 11.23 10.64 -1.58
C ARG A 63 9.90 11.31 -1.88
N THR A 64 9.33 11.97 -0.90
CA THR A 64 8.00 12.56 -1.00
C THR A 64 7.99 13.80 -1.89
N SER A 65 9.10 14.58 -1.86
CA SER A 65 9.34 15.75 -2.71
C SER A 65 10.84 16.05 -2.78
N GLU A 66 11.24 16.89 -3.74
CA GLU A 66 12.66 17.30 -3.88
C GLU A 66 13.18 18.03 -2.64
N GLY A 67 12.36 18.85 -1.99
CA GLY A 67 12.75 19.58 -0.79
C GLY A 67 12.97 18.69 0.45
N GLN A 68 12.47 17.46 0.44
CA GLN A 68 12.70 16.50 1.51
C GLN A 68 14.05 15.77 1.37
N ALA A 69 14.65 15.76 0.18
CA ALA A 69 15.87 14.98 -0.11
C ALA A 69 16.98 15.09 0.98
N PRO A 70 17.28 16.26 1.58
CA PRO A 70 18.30 16.35 2.64
C PRO A 70 17.96 15.57 3.92
N PHE A 71 16.69 15.20 4.13
CA PHE A 71 16.17 14.59 5.35
C PHE A 71 15.77 13.12 5.19
N GLU A 72 15.84 12.57 3.98
CA GLU A 72 15.42 11.19 3.68
C GLU A 72 16.05 10.15 4.62
N THR A 73 17.37 10.19 4.79
CA THR A 73 18.10 9.25 5.63
C THR A 73 17.69 9.37 7.10
N ALA A 74 17.52 10.60 7.61
CA ALA A 74 17.10 10.84 8.99
C ALA A 74 15.68 10.32 9.24
N LEU A 75 14.75 10.56 8.31
CA LEU A 75 13.38 10.07 8.37
C LEU A 75 13.33 8.55 8.29
N ALA A 76 14.04 7.92 7.34
CA ALA A 76 14.08 6.47 7.22
C ALA A 76 14.69 5.79 8.45
N THR A 77 15.79 6.36 8.99
CA THR A 77 16.45 5.84 10.21
C THR A 77 15.54 5.94 11.43
N TRP A 78 14.83 7.04 11.58
CA TRP A 78 13.82 7.20 12.63
C TRP A 78 12.68 6.22 12.44
N ALA A 79 12.09 6.17 11.27
CA ALA A 79 10.94 5.33 10.95
C ALA A 79 11.23 3.82 11.11
N ALA A 80 12.49 3.40 10.93
CA ALA A 80 12.92 2.02 11.15
C ALA A 80 12.80 1.55 12.61
N LYS A 81 12.75 2.48 13.57
CA LYS A 81 12.68 2.20 15.03
C LYS A 81 11.42 2.78 15.67
N ALA A 82 10.73 3.67 14.95
CA ALA A 82 9.59 4.41 15.45
C ALA A 82 8.34 3.52 15.52
N ASP A 83 7.53 3.80 16.50
CA ASP A 83 6.11 3.44 16.55
C ASP A 83 5.26 4.72 16.38
N ARG A 84 3.92 4.57 16.47
CA ARG A 84 2.99 5.70 16.32
C ARG A 84 3.10 6.79 17.40
N SER A 85 3.74 6.48 18.55
CA SER A 85 3.93 7.39 19.68
C SER A 85 5.32 8.04 19.69
N SER A 86 6.22 7.58 18.83
CA SER A 86 7.61 8.03 18.79
C SER A 86 7.74 9.47 18.32
N ALA A 87 8.45 10.29 19.10
CA ALA A 87 8.76 11.65 18.71
C ALA A 87 9.60 11.67 17.42
N PRO A 88 9.30 12.57 16.47
CA PRO A 88 10.07 12.71 15.23
C PRO A 88 11.48 13.27 15.53
N PRO A 89 12.44 13.10 14.57
CA PRO A 89 13.79 13.61 14.75
C PRO A 89 13.81 15.15 14.79
N GLU A 90 14.39 15.71 15.84
CA GLU A 90 14.49 17.17 16.03
C GLU A 90 15.22 17.90 14.88
N ALA A 91 16.16 17.21 14.23
CA ALA A 91 16.91 17.76 13.09
C ALA A 91 16.09 17.90 11.81
N VAL A 92 14.87 17.33 11.74
CA VAL A 92 14.00 17.35 10.58
C VAL A 92 12.90 18.40 10.79
N PRO A 93 12.76 19.40 9.90
CA PRO A 93 11.67 20.35 9.99
C PRO A 93 10.30 19.66 10.02
N PRO A 94 9.36 20.09 10.90
CA PRO A 94 8.06 19.43 11.08
C PRO A 94 7.28 19.18 9.79
N ARG A 95 7.34 20.12 8.84
CA ARG A 95 6.66 19.97 7.53
C ARG A 95 7.07 18.72 6.77
N TRP A 96 8.35 18.32 6.85
CA TRP A 96 8.85 17.13 6.15
C TRP A 96 8.50 15.83 6.86
N VAL A 97 8.42 15.88 8.18
CA VAL A 97 7.87 14.77 8.97
C VAL A 97 6.40 14.56 8.62
N GLU A 98 5.63 15.63 8.56
CA GLU A 98 4.19 15.58 8.26
C GLU A 98 3.92 15.10 6.83
N GLU A 99 4.71 15.55 5.84
CA GLU A 99 4.62 15.07 4.46
C GLU A 99 4.97 13.59 4.36
N TYR A 100 6.06 13.16 5.02
CA TYR A 100 6.47 11.75 5.08
C TYR A 100 5.37 10.86 5.67
N LEU A 101 4.84 11.24 6.83
CA LEU A 101 3.75 10.50 7.48
C LEU A 101 2.44 10.58 6.67
N GLY A 102 2.20 11.68 5.98
CA GLY A 102 1.04 11.86 5.10
C GLY A 102 1.03 10.85 3.96
N VAL A 103 2.18 10.66 3.28
CA VAL A 103 2.33 9.64 2.22
C VAL A 103 2.10 8.24 2.79
N ARG A 104 2.66 7.91 3.95
CA ARG A 104 2.47 6.61 4.58
C ARG A 104 1.01 6.36 4.95
N ARG A 105 0.34 7.33 5.60
CA ARG A 105 -1.08 7.22 5.95
C ARG A 105 -1.97 7.00 4.73
N ARG A 106 -1.74 7.76 3.65
CA ARG A 106 -2.46 7.57 2.38
C ARG A 106 -2.32 6.15 1.85
N ASN A 107 -1.09 5.64 1.78
CA ASN A 107 -0.86 4.28 1.28
C ASN A 107 -1.51 3.21 2.17
N LEU A 108 -1.41 3.37 3.49
CA LEU A 108 -2.10 2.49 4.43
C LEU A 108 -3.62 2.51 4.23
N ARG A 109 -4.23 3.68 4.03
CA ARG A 109 -5.67 3.78 3.77
C ARG A 109 -6.10 3.07 2.49
N VAL A 110 -5.29 3.14 1.43
CA VAL A 110 -5.53 2.37 0.21
C VAL A 110 -5.46 0.86 0.50
N LEU A 111 -4.45 0.39 1.24
CA LEU A 111 -4.35 -1.01 1.65
C LEU A 111 -5.56 -1.49 2.46
N LEU A 112 -5.98 -0.73 3.47
CA LEU A 112 -7.15 -1.06 4.28
C LEU A 112 -8.41 -1.11 3.42
N LYS A 113 -8.57 -0.18 2.47
CA LYS A 113 -9.70 -0.20 1.53
C LYS A 113 -9.70 -1.42 0.61
N LEU A 114 -8.54 -1.90 0.19
CA LEU A 114 -8.44 -3.14 -0.60
C LEU A 114 -8.87 -4.37 0.22
N VAL A 115 -8.55 -4.43 1.52
CA VAL A 115 -9.04 -5.50 2.40
C VAL A 115 -10.57 -5.45 2.52
N GLU A 116 -11.17 -4.25 2.69
CA GLU A 116 -12.63 -4.09 2.69
C GLU A 116 -13.27 -4.57 1.37
N LEU A 117 -12.64 -4.29 0.22
CA LEU A 117 -13.12 -4.77 -1.08
C LEU A 117 -13.00 -6.29 -1.21
N ALA A 118 -12.00 -6.93 -0.60
CA ALA A 118 -11.89 -8.38 -0.53
C ALA A 118 -12.97 -9.00 0.38
N GLU A 119 -13.30 -8.35 1.51
CA GLU A 119 -14.42 -8.72 2.39
C GLU A 119 -15.76 -8.64 1.64
N GLN A 120 -15.98 -7.59 0.87
CA GLN A 120 -17.18 -7.39 0.04
C GLN A 120 -17.27 -8.35 -1.15
N GLY A 121 -16.24 -9.15 -1.42
CA GLY A 121 -16.19 -10.09 -2.54
C GLY A 121 -15.86 -9.43 -3.89
N VAL A 122 -15.50 -8.16 -3.92
CA VAL A 122 -15.07 -7.44 -5.13
C VAL A 122 -13.69 -7.94 -5.60
N ILE A 123 -12.80 -8.22 -4.66
CA ILE A 123 -11.47 -8.78 -4.91
C ILE A 123 -11.47 -10.25 -4.52
N ASP A 124 -11.11 -11.14 -5.46
CA ASP A 124 -11.01 -12.59 -5.23
C ASP A 124 -9.70 -12.95 -4.51
N ARG A 125 -8.60 -12.25 -4.84
CA ARG A 125 -7.28 -12.45 -4.21
C ARG A 125 -6.55 -11.12 -4.08
N LEU A 126 -6.08 -10.82 -2.87
CA LEU A 126 -5.22 -9.67 -2.57
C LEU A 126 -3.85 -10.15 -2.11
N VAL A 127 -2.80 -9.71 -2.80
CA VAL A 127 -1.41 -9.97 -2.43
C VAL A 127 -0.76 -8.66 -2.01
N VAL A 128 -0.31 -8.60 -0.76
CA VAL A 128 0.36 -7.42 -0.18
C VAL A 128 1.81 -7.75 0.07
N GLY A 129 2.68 -7.12 -0.70
CA GLY A 129 4.12 -7.23 -0.53
C GLY A 129 4.68 -6.19 0.44
N GLN A 130 5.81 -6.52 1.02
CA GLN A 130 6.56 -5.61 1.87
C GLN A 130 7.98 -5.46 1.34
N ASP A 131 8.35 -4.23 1.07
CA ASP A 131 9.68 -3.86 0.54
C ASP A 131 10.78 -4.02 1.62
N ASP A 132 10.47 -3.69 2.88
CA ASP A 132 11.38 -3.80 4.04
C ASP A 132 10.90 -4.92 4.97
N SER A 133 11.78 -5.84 5.34
CA SER A 133 11.47 -7.06 6.11
C SER A 133 11.78 -6.96 7.61
N SER A 134 12.00 -5.75 8.15
CA SER A 134 12.26 -5.56 9.59
C SER A 134 11.03 -5.87 10.45
N SER A 135 11.25 -6.46 11.63
CA SER A 135 10.20 -6.78 12.62
C SER A 135 9.84 -5.60 13.52
N GLN A 136 10.28 -4.40 13.21
CA GLN A 136 10.00 -3.16 13.96
C GLN A 136 9.95 -1.96 13.01
N GLY A 137 9.43 -0.83 13.50
CA GLY A 137 9.32 0.40 12.72
C GLY A 137 7.94 0.65 12.15
N LEU A 138 7.76 1.80 11.51
CA LEU A 138 6.44 2.23 11.01
C LEU A 138 5.83 1.26 9.99
N HIS A 139 6.64 0.72 9.08
CA HIS A 139 6.16 -0.26 8.08
C HIS A 139 5.66 -1.56 8.73
N PHE A 140 6.31 -2.00 9.82
CA PHE A 140 5.85 -3.15 10.59
C PHE A 140 4.51 -2.84 11.29
N ALA A 141 4.39 -1.67 11.93
CA ALA A 141 3.13 -1.25 12.55
C ALA A 141 1.98 -1.16 11.53
N GLU A 142 2.24 -0.66 10.33
CA GLU A 142 1.27 -0.62 9.23
C GLU A 142 0.88 -2.02 8.76
N GLN A 143 1.84 -2.93 8.63
CA GLN A 143 1.57 -4.32 8.28
C GLN A 143 0.71 -5.01 9.35
N GLN A 144 0.98 -4.76 10.64
CA GLN A 144 0.16 -5.31 11.73
C GLN A 144 -1.28 -4.81 11.67
N GLU A 145 -1.50 -3.53 11.30
CA GLU A 145 -2.84 -2.99 11.14
C GLU A 145 -3.59 -3.65 9.98
N VAL A 146 -2.93 -3.87 8.85
CA VAL A 146 -3.52 -4.62 7.73
C VAL A 146 -3.86 -6.05 8.17
N ARG A 147 -2.95 -6.75 8.88
CA ARG A 147 -3.21 -8.10 9.39
C ARG A 147 -4.40 -8.14 10.36
N ALA A 148 -4.47 -7.17 11.26
CA ALA A 148 -5.60 -7.09 12.20
C ALA A 148 -6.93 -6.91 11.48
N LEU A 149 -6.98 -6.08 10.43
CA LEU A 149 -8.19 -5.92 9.63
C LEU A 149 -8.53 -7.20 8.85
N VAL A 150 -7.55 -7.87 8.25
CA VAL A 150 -7.74 -9.15 7.54
C VAL A 150 -8.37 -10.19 8.45
N GLN A 151 -7.86 -10.32 9.69
CA GLN A 151 -8.41 -11.23 10.70
C GLN A 151 -9.82 -10.82 11.14
N ALA A 152 -10.05 -9.53 11.40
CA ALA A 152 -11.35 -9.04 11.82
C ALA A 152 -12.44 -9.22 10.74
N ALA A 153 -12.06 -9.09 9.46
CA ALA A 153 -12.92 -9.29 8.31
C ALA A 153 -13.09 -10.77 7.91
N GLY A 154 -12.29 -11.70 8.49
CA GLY A 154 -12.35 -13.13 8.18
C GLY A 154 -11.95 -13.48 6.74
N VAL A 155 -11.01 -12.74 6.15
CA VAL A 155 -10.60 -12.88 4.74
C VAL A 155 -9.17 -13.42 4.56
N GLU A 156 -8.64 -14.13 5.55
CA GLU A 156 -7.29 -14.70 5.53
C GLU A 156 -7.06 -15.64 4.34
N SER A 157 -8.10 -16.31 3.86
CA SER A 157 -8.01 -17.18 2.68
C SER A 157 -7.87 -16.43 1.37
N LYS A 158 -8.24 -15.13 1.34
CA LYS A 158 -8.16 -14.27 0.16
C LYS A 158 -6.95 -13.34 0.18
N VAL A 159 -6.40 -13.04 1.35
CA VAL A 159 -5.36 -12.02 1.52
C VAL A 159 -4.05 -12.64 1.95
N TRP A 160 -3.04 -12.53 1.11
CA TRP A 160 -1.68 -12.95 1.43
C TRP A 160 -0.82 -11.72 1.75
N LEU A 161 -0.06 -11.77 2.86
CA LEU A 161 0.90 -10.75 3.25
C LEU A 161 2.28 -11.39 3.40
N GLY A 162 3.25 -10.96 2.61
CA GLY A 162 4.58 -11.53 2.61
C GLY A 162 5.70 -10.52 2.33
N SER A 163 6.94 -10.99 2.48
CA SER A 163 8.14 -10.22 2.17
C SER A 163 8.43 -10.27 0.67
N GLY A 164 9.00 -9.19 0.13
CA GLY A 164 9.30 -9.00 -1.28
C GLY A 164 8.23 -8.17 -1.98
N ALA A 165 8.64 -7.17 -2.76
CA ALA A 165 7.76 -6.39 -3.61
C ALA A 165 7.94 -6.78 -5.09
N ASP A 166 9.17 -7.13 -5.48
CA ASP A 166 9.53 -7.42 -6.87
C ASP A 166 9.23 -8.88 -7.26
N GLU A 167 9.21 -9.79 -6.28
CA GLU A 167 9.00 -11.24 -6.48
C GLU A 167 7.51 -11.64 -6.52
N LEU A 168 6.61 -10.75 -6.09
CA LEU A 168 5.17 -11.05 -5.94
C LEU A 168 4.47 -11.43 -7.24
N THR A 169 4.97 -10.98 -8.38
CA THR A 169 4.42 -11.33 -9.69
C THR A 169 4.72 -12.77 -10.10
N MET A 170 5.75 -13.40 -9.51
CA MET A 170 6.17 -14.77 -9.83
C MET A 170 5.29 -15.83 -9.18
N ASP A 171 4.67 -15.52 -8.03
CA ASP A 171 3.79 -16.44 -7.30
C ASP A 171 2.33 -16.43 -7.80
N MET A 172 2.01 -15.56 -8.77
CA MET A 172 0.64 -15.39 -9.31
C MET A 172 0.47 -15.96 -10.73
N VAL A 173 1.51 -16.53 -11.31
CA VAL A 173 1.50 -17.22 -12.63
C VAL A 173 1.57 -18.74 -12.40
#